data_e09b16caa83bfb22ca1103abea47e505
#
_entry.id   e09b16caa83bfb22ca1103abea47e505
#
_cell.length_a   1.000
_cell.length_b   1.000
_cell.length_c   1.000
_cell.angle_alpha   90.00
_cell.angle_beta   90.00
_cell.angle_gamma   90.00
#
_symmetry.space_group_name_H-M   'P 1'
#
loop_
_entity.id
_entity.type
_entity.pdbx_description
1 polymer ?
#
loop_
_entity_poly.entity_id
_entity_poly.type
_entity_poly.pdbx_seq_one_letter_code
_entity_poly.pdbx_strand_id
1 'polypeptide(L)'
;MARLSFLLVSCLTLLVGIASATSAVLDLLPKNFDDVVLKSGKPALVEFFAPWCGHCKTLAPVYEELGQAFEFAKDKVTVAKVDADEHRDLGKRFGVQGFPTLKWFDGKSDKPTDYSGGRDLESLSAFITEKTGIKPRGAKKEPSNVEMLTESSWKSTIGGDKNVLVAFTAPWCGHCKTLAPTWETLANDFALEPDVVIAKVDAEAENSKALAKEQGVTGYPTIKFFPKGSTEPVTYSGARSEEAFVEFLNANAGTNRAVGGGLNEKAGTVAAFNEFITKYVSSRNAKELVAEVKKAAKGLQDKYAQYYVKVAEKISQNEEYAAKELARLKKILEKGGSAPEKIDDIVTRSNILRLFVGDKETDTKDEL
;
A
#
# COMPACT_ATOMS: atom_id res chain seq x y z
N MET A 1 -37.32 -14.09 -59.09
CA MET A 1 -37.78 -14.07 -57.66
C MET A 1 -36.56 -14.15 -56.81
N ALA A 2 -36.05 -12.99 -56.40
CA ALA A 2 -34.81 -12.87 -55.57
C ALA A 2 -35.25 -12.68 -54.10
N ARG A 3 -34.82 -13.59 -53.22
CA ARG A 3 -35.04 -13.48 -51.77
C ARG A 3 -33.86 -12.69 -51.17
N LEU A 4 -34.19 -11.53 -50.65
CA LEU A 4 -33.27 -10.66 -49.89
C LEU A 4 -33.28 -11.12 -48.42
N SER A 5 -32.14 -11.67 -47.99
CA SER A 5 -31.95 -12.03 -46.57
C SER A 5 -31.33 -10.85 -45.83
N PHE A 6 -32.07 -10.23 -44.92
CA PHE A 6 -31.62 -9.21 -44.01
C PHE A 6 -30.87 -9.89 -42.85
N LEU A 7 -29.57 -9.67 -42.76
CA LEU A 7 -28.75 -9.96 -41.59
C LEU A 7 -28.87 -8.83 -40.58
N LEU A 8 -29.62 -9.08 -39.51
CA LEU A 8 -29.65 -8.23 -38.32
C LEU A 8 -28.35 -8.41 -37.54
N VAL A 9 -27.44 -7.44 -37.65
CA VAL A 9 -26.29 -7.33 -36.77
C VAL A 9 -26.74 -6.66 -35.48
N SER A 10 -26.94 -7.47 -34.44
CA SER A 10 -27.24 -6.98 -33.09
C SER A 10 -25.95 -6.46 -32.46
N CYS A 11 -25.77 -5.15 -32.42
CA CYS A 11 -24.68 -4.46 -31.75
C CYS A 11 -24.98 -4.44 -30.24
N LEU A 12 -24.45 -5.42 -29.50
CA LEU A 12 -24.52 -5.48 -28.04
C LEU A 12 -23.51 -4.49 -27.48
N THR A 13 -23.93 -3.24 -27.25
CA THR A 13 -23.12 -2.24 -26.52
C THR A 13 -23.06 -2.64 -25.04
N LEU A 14 -21.90 -3.18 -24.64
CA LEU A 14 -21.57 -3.33 -23.23
C LEU A 14 -21.45 -1.94 -22.61
N LEU A 15 -22.48 -1.50 -21.89
CA LEU A 15 -22.38 -0.38 -20.94
C LEU A 15 -21.51 -0.85 -19.77
N VAL A 16 -20.22 -0.54 -19.82
CA VAL A 16 -19.37 -0.58 -18.63
C VAL A 16 -19.82 0.56 -17.74
N GLY A 17 -20.67 0.25 -16.78
CA GLY A 17 -21.03 1.17 -15.70
C GLY A 17 -19.80 1.47 -14.88
N ILE A 18 -19.21 2.65 -15.05
CA ILE A 18 -18.26 3.20 -14.10
C ILE A 18 -19.08 3.47 -12.83
N ALA A 19 -18.97 2.59 -11.84
CA ALA A 19 -19.47 2.84 -10.51
C ALA A 19 -18.64 3.99 -9.93
N SER A 20 -19.11 5.23 -10.10
CA SER A 20 -18.62 6.36 -9.32
C SER A 20 -18.94 6.04 -7.88
N ALA A 21 -17.90 5.81 -7.05
CA ALA A 21 -18.06 5.73 -5.62
C ALA A 21 -18.70 7.06 -5.17
N THR A 22 -19.94 7.01 -4.74
CA THR A 22 -20.62 8.19 -4.18
C THR A 22 -19.94 8.51 -2.86
N SER A 23 -19.40 9.74 -2.73
CA SER A 23 -18.81 10.24 -1.49
C SER A 23 -19.82 10.07 -0.34
N ALA A 24 -19.36 9.57 0.80
CA ALA A 24 -20.16 9.48 2.03
C ALA A 24 -20.28 10.84 2.74
N VAL A 25 -19.44 11.80 2.37
CA VAL A 25 -19.51 13.19 2.82
C VAL A 25 -20.41 13.99 1.88
N LEU A 26 -21.42 14.66 2.42
CA LEU A 26 -22.36 15.45 1.63
C LEU A 26 -21.75 16.79 1.19
N ASP A 27 -21.74 17.05 -0.12
CA ASP A 27 -21.42 18.39 -0.63
C ASP A 27 -22.63 19.31 -0.45
N LEU A 28 -22.42 20.39 0.31
CA LEU A 28 -23.46 21.38 0.59
C LEU A 28 -23.29 22.65 -0.27
N LEU A 29 -24.38 23.05 -0.83
CA LEU A 29 -24.52 24.28 -1.64
C LEU A 29 -25.47 25.26 -0.91
N PRO A 30 -25.44 26.56 -1.23
CA PRO A 30 -26.37 27.54 -0.63
C PRO A 30 -27.83 27.13 -0.69
N LYS A 31 -28.23 26.45 -1.75
CA LYS A 31 -29.64 26.03 -1.97
C LYS A 31 -30.10 24.89 -1.08
N ASN A 32 -29.20 24.04 -0.56
CA ASN A 32 -29.57 22.86 0.25
C ASN A 32 -29.03 22.93 1.69
N PHE A 33 -28.16 23.88 2.01
CA PHE A 33 -27.52 23.98 3.32
C PHE A 33 -28.56 24.08 4.44
N ASP A 34 -29.49 25.01 4.34
CA ASP A 34 -30.48 25.24 5.40
C ASP A 34 -31.37 24.03 5.62
N ASP A 35 -31.78 23.35 4.57
CA ASP A 35 -32.67 22.19 4.67
C ASP A 35 -31.93 20.97 5.25
N VAL A 36 -30.64 20.79 4.90
CA VAL A 36 -29.84 19.64 5.36
C VAL A 36 -29.27 19.87 6.76
N VAL A 37 -28.84 21.10 7.08
CA VAL A 37 -28.11 21.39 8.34
C VAL A 37 -28.98 22.02 9.39
N LEU A 38 -29.77 23.06 9.03
CA LEU A 38 -30.49 23.87 10.03
C LEU A 38 -31.91 23.34 10.31
N LYS A 39 -32.60 22.88 9.27
CA LYS A 39 -34.02 22.50 9.38
C LYS A 39 -34.23 20.98 9.51
N SER A 40 -33.20 20.18 9.31
CA SER A 40 -33.32 18.72 9.37
C SER A 40 -33.57 18.16 10.78
N GLY A 41 -33.29 18.94 11.82
CA GLY A 41 -33.32 18.49 13.20
C GLY A 41 -32.21 17.50 13.57
N LYS A 42 -31.29 17.24 12.65
CA LYS A 42 -30.13 16.35 12.84
C LYS A 42 -28.87 17.15 13.14
N PRO A 43 -28.04 16.73 14.07
CA PRO A 43 -26.73 17.33 14.21
C PRO A 43 -25.87 17.09 12.98
N ALA A 44 -24.96 18.04 12.68
CA ALA A 44 -24.06 17.98 11.54
C ALA A 44 -22.67 18.47 11.90
N LEU A 45 -21.64 17.74 11.46
CA LEU A 45 -20.27 18.24 11.37
C LEU A 45 -20.01 18.71 9.95
N VAL A 46 -19.69 19.99 9.77
CA VAL A 46 -19.50 20.61 8.46
C VAL A 46 -18.07 21.18 8.34
N GLU A 47 -17.34 20.69 7.33
CA GLU A 47 -16.08 21.27 6.92
C GLU A 47 -16.32 22.43 5.94
N PHE A 48 -15.78 23.60 6.25
CA PHE A 48 -15.65 24.70 5.30
C PHE A 48 -14.22 24.70 4.76
N PHE A 49 -14.09 24.42 3.47
CA PHE A 49 -12.80 24.23 2.82
C PHE A 49 -12.61 25.13 1.59
N ALA A 50 -11.39 25.11 1.03
CA ALA A 50 -11.08 25.69 -0.27
C ALA A 50 -10.25 24.67 -1.09
N PRO A 51 -10.49 24.50 -2.41
CA PRO A 51 -9.78 23.52 -3.25
C PRO A 51 -8.27 23.69 -3.33
N TRP A 52 -7.79 24.93 -3.21
CA TRP A 52 -6.37 25.27 -3.25
C TRP A 52 -5.66 25.11 -1.90
N CYS A 53 -6.40 24.91 -0.81
CA CYS A 53 -5.85 24.85 0.56
C CYS A 53 -5.13 23.50 0.81
N GLY A 54 -3.83 23.54 1.08
CA GLY A 54 -3.02 22.35 1.35
C GLY A 54 -3.49 21.54 2.56
N HIS A 55 -3.86 22.22 3.66
CA HIS A 55 -4.39 21.55 4.87
C HIS A 55 -5.77 20.89 4.63
N CYS A 56 -6.60 21.46 3.74
CA CYS A 56 -7.86 20.85 3.34
C CYS A 56 -7.63 19.57 2.53
N LYS A 57 -6.65 19.59 1.60
CA LYS A 57 -6.25 18.38 0.84
C LYS A 57 -5.76 17.26 1.75
N THR A 58 -5.04 17.59 2.82
CA THR A 58 -4.58 16.61 3.83
C THR A 58 -5.76 16.07 4.66
N LEU A 59 -6.75 16.89 4.96
CA LEU A 59 -7.93 16.48 5.74
C LEU A 59 -8.92 15.67 4.91
N ALA A 60 -9.03 15.92 3.61
CA ALA A 60 -10.05 15.32 2.74
C ALA A 60 -10.17 13.79 2.84
N PRO A 61 -9.09 12.97 2.77
CA PRO A 61 -9.20 11.53 2.92
C PRO A 61 -9.71 11.11 4.30
N VAL A 62 -9.25 11.75 5.37
CA VAL A 62 -9.69 11.48 6.76
C VAL A 62 -11.16 11.83 6.93
N TYR A 63 -11.60 12.92 6.29
CA TYR A 63 -12.98 13.39 6.38
C TYR A 63 -13.93 12.48 5.60
N GLU A 64 -13.47 11.90 4.48
CA GLU A 64 -14.20 10.90 3.72
C GLU A 64 -14.35 9.59 4.53
N GLU A 65 -13.29 9.13 5.19
CA GLU A 65 -13.33 7.99 6.11
C GLU A 65 -14.30 8.24 7.28
N LEU A 66 -14.34 9.45 7.80
CA LEU A 66 -15.31 9.86 8.82
C LEU A 66 -16.75 9.74 8.30
N GLY A 67 -17.01 10.23 7.08
CA GLY A 67 -18.31 10.09 6.44
C GLY A 67 -18.74 8.64 6.32
N GLN A 68 -17.83 7.77 5.86
CA GLN A 68 -18.07 6.33 5.74
C GLN A 68 -18.34 5.67 7.10
N ALA A 69 -17.59 6.06 8.14
CA ALA A 69 -17.76 5.53 9.49
C ALA A 69 -19.12 5.84 10.11
N PHE A 70 -19.80 6.91 9.66
CA PHE A 70 -21.13 7.32 10.14
C PHE A 70 -22.23 7.17 9.09
N GLU A 71 -21.95 6.66 7.89
CA GLU A 71 -22.96 6.50 6.82
C GLU A 71 -24.17 5.68 7.25
N PHE A 72 -23.97 4.63 8.06
CA PHE A 72 -25.07 3.82 8.60
C PHE A 72 -26.05 4.61 9.49
N ALA A 73 -25.63 5.78 9.97
CA ALA A 73 -26.40 6.67 10.85
C ALA A 73 -26.72 8.01 10.18
N LYS A 74 -26.70 8.10 8.85
CA LYS A 74 -27.00 9.32 8.09
C LYS A 74 -28.40 9.90 8.33
N ASP A 75 -29.29 9.10 8.90
CA ASP A 75 -30.61 9.52 9.38
C ASP A 75 -30.53 10.24 10.75
N LYS A 76 -29.41 10.15 11.48
CA LYS A 76 -29.22 10.68 12.83
C LYS A 76 -28.11 11.72 12.95
N VAL A 77 -27.10 11.66 12.12
CA VAL A 77 -25.98 12.62 12.09
C VAL A 77 -25.53 12.85 10.65
N THR A 78 -25.16 14.06 10.32
CA THR A 78 -24.66 14.44 9.01
C THR A 78 -23.19 14.78 9.06
N VAL A 79 -22.40 14.20 8.15
CA VAL A 79 -21.01 14.61 7.86
C VAL A 79 -21.04 15.28 6.48
N ALA A 80 -20.64 16.55 6.41
CA ALA A 80 -20.80 17.35 5.20
C ALA A 80 -19.65 18.34 5.02
N LYS A 81 -19.51 18.88 3.81
CA LYS A 81 -18.51 19.89 3.46
C LYS A 81 -19.11 20.97 2.58
N VAL A 82 -18.51 22.16 2.64
CA VAL A 82 -18.85 23.36 1.84
C VAL A 82 -17.56 23.88 1.22
N ASP A 83 -17.54 24.05 -0.10
CA ASP A 83 -16.54 24.89 -0.74
C ASP A 83 -16.85 26.37 -0.42
N ALA A 84 -16.15 26.90 0.60
CA ALA A 84 -16.39 28.25 1.06
C ALA A 84 -15.56 29.29 0.29
N ASP A 85 -14.73 28.89 -0.65
CA ASP A 85 -14.12 29.79 -1.63
C ASP A 85 -15.09 30.06 -2.79
N GLU A 86 -15.82 29.05 -3.26
CA GLU A 86 -16.91 29.22 -4.22
C GLU A 86 -18.13 29.87 -3.57
N HIS A 87 -18.51 29.40 -2.38
CA HIS A 87 -19.73 29.84 -1.67
C HIS A 87 -19.40 30.74 -0.48
N ARG A 88 -18.75 31.88 -0.76
CA ARG A 88 -18.23 32.82 0.25
C ARG A 88 -19.27 33.35 1.21
N ASP A 89 -20.51 33.48 0.77
CA ASP A 89 -21.61 33.96 1.60
C ASP A 89 -21.98 32.99 2.73
N LEU A 90 -21.88 31.66 2.46
CA LEU A 90 -22.01 30.65 3.51
C LEU A 90 -20.85 30.74 4.51
N GLY A 91 -19.62 30.88 4.03
CA GLY A 91 -18.45 31.07 4.89
C GLY A 91 -18.60 32.31 5.79
N LYS A 92 -19.00 33.44 5.25
CA LYS A 92 -19.24 34.70 6.00
C LYS A 92 -20.39 34.52 7.01
N ARG A 93 -21.50 33.91 6.61
CA ARG A 93 -22.67 33.66 7.47
C ARG A 93 -22.30 32.96 8.75
N PHE A 94 -21.37 32.00 8.68
CA PHE A 94 -20.92 31.23 9.83
C PHE A 94 -19.54 31.65 10.38
N GLY A 95 -19.05 32.84 10.00
CA GLY A 95 -17.82 33.41 10.57
C GLY A 95 -16.56 32.66 10.26
N VAL A 96 -16.46 32.03 9.07
CA VAL A 96 -15.26 31.31 8.61
C VAL A 96 -14.18 32.33 8.23
N GLN A 97 -13.02 32.28 8.90
CA GLN A 97 -11.91 33.19 8.69
C GLN A 97 -10.68 32.51 8.03
N GLY A 98 -10.69 31.20 7.90
CA GLY A 98 -9.58 30.43 7.33
C GLY A 98 -9.99 28.99 7.02
N PHE A 99 -9.09 28.26 6.36
CA PHE A 99 -9.37 26.91 5.88
C PHE A 99 -8.34 25.87 6.37
N PRO A 100 -8.79 24.62 6.69
CA PRO A 100 -10.18 24.23 6.88
C PRO A 100 -10.71 24.72 8.23
N THR A 101 -12.00 25.12 8.27
CA THR A 101 -12.75 25.34 9.50
C THR A 101 -13.83 24.28 9.63
N LEU A 102 -13.88 23.61 10.78
CA LEU A 102 -14.92 22.62 11.09
C LEU A 102 -15.90 23.20 12.09
N LYS A 103 -17.19 23.08 11.79
CA LYS A 103 -18.26 23.60 12.65
C LYS A 103 -19.28 22.50 12.96
N TRP A 104 -19.68 22.46 14.22
CA TRP A 104 -20.71 21.56 14.70
C TRP A 104 -22.04 22.28 14.83
N PHE A 105 -23.04 21.75 14.18
CA PHE A 105 -24.45 22.14 14.29
C PHE A 105 -25.19 21.11 15.11
N ASP A 106 -25.88 21.49 16.17
CA ASP A 106 -26.53 20.57 17.10
C ASP A 106 -27.91 20.08 16.64
N GLY A 107 -28.38 20.56 15.50
CA GLY A 107 -29.70 20.26 14.94
C GLY A 107 -30.84 20.96 15.66
N LYS A 108 -30.58 21.86 16.64
CA LYS A 108 -31.57 22.59 17.43
C LYS A 108 -31.45 24.10 17.29
N SER A 109 -30.25 24.55 16.97
CA SER A 109 -29.90 25.96 16.84
C SER A 109 -29.23 26.23 15.50
N ASP A 110 -29.41 27.44 14.95
CA ASP A 110 -28.72 27.93 13.77
C ASP A 110 -27.30 28.46 14.08
N LYS A 111 -26.88 28.43 15.35
CA LYS A 111 -25.56 28.87 15.82
C LYS A 111 -24.66 27.67 16.01
N PRO A 112 -23.69 27.46 15.10
CA PRO A 112 -22.73 26.36 15.26
C PRO A 112 -21.68 26.69 16.32
N THR A 113 -21.04 25.64 16.84
CA THR A 113 -19.81 25.71 17.64
C THR A 113 -18.62 25.29 16.81
N ASP A 114 -17.47 25.96 17.04
CA ASP A 114 -16.24 25.58 16.33
C ASP A 114 -15.68 24.28 16.90
N TYR A 115 -15.23 23.40 16.01
CA TYR A 115 -14.44 22.24 16.37
C TYR A 115 -12.96 22.60 16.33
N SER A 116 -12.28 22.51 17.47
CA SER A 116 -10.86 22.82 17.63
C SER A 116 -10.00 21.61 18.02
N GLY A 117 -10.56 20.41 17.97
CA GLY A 117 -9.84 19.17 18.30
C GLY A 117 -8.89 18.69 17.20
N GLY A 118 -8.35 17.47 17.36
CA GLY A 118 -7.50 16.81 16.38
C GLY A 118 -8.23 16.59 15.05
N ARG A 119 -7.49 16.63 13.94
CA ARG A 119 -8.03 16.41 12.58
C ARG A 119 -7.76 14.99 12.08
N ASP A 120 -7.59 14.05 12.97
CA ASP A 120 -7.50 12.61 12.69
C ASP A 120 -8.87 11.95 12.89
N LEU A 121 -9.04 10.77 12.29
CA LEU A 121 -10.30 10.02 12.32
C LEU A 121 -10.77 9.71 13.74
N GLU A 122 -9.84 9.39 14.63
CA GLU A 122 -10.16 9.04 16.03
C GLU A 122 -10.74 10.25 16.78
N SER A 123 -10.07 11.40 16.71
CA SER A 123 -10.50 12.64 17.37
C SER A 123 -11.85 13.12 16.85
N LEU A 124 -12.06 13.10 15.52
CA LEU A 124 -13.32 13.48 14.88
C LEU A 124 -14.45 12.52 15.24
N SER A 125 -14.18 11.21 15.22
CA SER A 125 -15.15 10.18 15.59
C SER A 125 -15.52 10.24 17.07
N ALA A 126 -14.55 10.46 17.95
CA ALA A 126 -14.77 10.63 19.38
C ALA A 126 -15.66 11.84 19.66
N PHE A 127 -15.43 12.96 18.98
CA PHE A 127 -16.27 14.17 19.10
C PHE A 127 -17.72 13.92 18.67
N ILE A 128 -17.95 13.31 17.49
CA ILE A 128 -19.31 12.97 17.06
C ILE A 128 -19.96 12.02 18.05
N THR A 129 -19.21 11.03 18.58
CA THR A 129 -19.71 10.08 19.57
C THR A 129 -20.11 10.79 20.89
N GLU A 130 -19.27 11.72 21.36
CA GLU A 130 -19.57 12.55 22.54
C GLU A 130 -20.86 13.35 22.37
N LYS A 131 -21.02 13.98 21.20
CA LYS A 131 -22.19 14.85 20.92
C LYS A 131 -23.50 14.08 20.63
N THR A 132 -23.41 12.85 20.11
CA THR A 132 -24.59 12.13 19.61
C THR A 132 -24.87 10.81 20.34
N GLY A 133 -23.90 10.26 21.06
CA GLY A 133 -23.94 8.89 21.60
C GLY A 133 -23.74 7.81 20.52
N ILE A 134 -23.60 8.17 19.24
CA ILE A 134 -23.45 7.25 18.13
C ILE A 134 -21.97 6.89 17.99
N LYS A 135 -21.63 5.62 18.15
CA LYS A 135 -20.27 5.13 17.90
C LYS A 135 -20.07 4.90 16.41
N PRO A 136 -18.89 5.26 15.86
CA PRO A 136 -18.61 4.97 14.46
C PRO A 136 -18.70 3.46 14.23
N ARG A 137 -19.28 3.04 13.13
CA ARG A 137 -19.00 1.70 12.61
C ARG A 137 -17.64 1.83 11.93
N GLY A 138 -16.64 1.13 12.45
CA GLY A 138 -15.33 1.24 11.88
C GLY A 138 -15.41 1.06 10.38
N ALA A 139 -14.82 1.97 9.61
CA ALA A 139 -14.17 1.54 8.40
C ALA A 139 -13.47 0.24 8.80
N LYS A 140 -13.75 -0.89 8.13
CA LYS A 140 -12.94 -2.09 8.30
C LYS A 140 -11.53 -1.57 8.18
N LYS A 141 -10.81 -1.46 9.31
CA LYS A 141 -9.37 -1.27 9.24
C LYS A 141 -8.96 -2.43 8.36
N GLU A 142 -8.55 -2.14 7.14
CA GLU A 142 -7.90 -3.17 6.32
C GLU A 142 -6.88 -3.80 7.26
N PRO A 143 -6.85 -5.13 7.37
CA PRO A 143 -5.94 -5.78 8.28
C PRO A 143 -4.55 -5.24 8.00
N SER A 144 -3.99 -4.48 8.93
CA SER A 144 -2.66 -3.90 8.80
C SER A 144 -1.63 -5.02 8.91
N ASN A 145 -0.68 -5.04 7.96
CA ASN A 145 0.50 -5.89 8.05
C ASN A 145 1.62 -5.25 8.88
N VAL A 146 1.39 -4.07 9.46
CA VAL A 146 2.31 -3.44 10.42
C VAL A 146 2.13 -4.07 11.79
N GLU A 147 3.19 -4.70 12.32
CA GLU A 147 3.17 -5.29 13.66
C GLU A 147 3.32 -4.22 14.74
N MET A 148 2.36 -4.12 15.66
CA MET A 148 2.43 -3.20 16.78
C MET A 148 3.22 -3.82 17.92
N LEU A 149 4.40 -3.26 18.24
CA LEU A 149 5.26 -3.73 19.31
C LEU A 149 5.09 -2.91 20.59
N THR A 150 5.13 -3.62 21.69
CA THR A 150 5.13 -3.08 23.06
C THR A 150 6.29 -3.70 23.84
N GLU A 151 6.54 -3.26 25.08
CA GLU A 151 7.53 -3.89 25.96
C GLU A 151 7.36 -5.41 26.08
N SER A 152 6.12 -5.89 26.10
CA SER A 152 5.82 -7.32 26.26
C SER A 152 6.16 -8.14 25.01
N SER A 153 5.92 -7.59 23.80
CA SER A 153 6.19 -8.30 22.53
C SER A 153 7.61 -8.06 22.01
N TRP A 154 8.29 -7.03 22.49
CA TRP A 154 9.63 -6.64 22.00
C TRP A 154 10.64 -7.79 22.06
N LYS A 155 10.78 -8.41 23.24
CA LYS A 155 11.78 -9.47 23.47
C LYS A 155 11.50 -10.75 22.70
N SER A 156 10.27 -11.00 22.29
CA SER A 156 9.91 -12.15 21.45
C SER A 156 10.10 -11.90 19.96
N THR A 157 10.15 -10.62 19.56
CA THR A 157 10.26 -10.23 18.15
C THR A 157 11.69 -9.84 17.77
N ILE A 158 12.36 -9.00 18.62
CA ILE A 158 13.70 -8.52 18.35
C ILE A 158 14.76 -9.54 18.83
N GLY A 159 15.75 -9.77 17.98
CA GLY A 159 16.79 -10.80 18.21
C GLY A 159 16.35 -12.22 17.86
N GLY A 160 15.13 -12.39 17.36
CA GLY A 160 14.60 -13.66 16.86
C GLY A 160 15.09 -14.02 15.47
N ASP A 161 14.31 -14.84 14.77
CA ASP A 161 14.64 -15.41 13.47
C ASP A 161 14.23 -14.53 12.27
N LYS A 162 13.83 -13.27 12.53
CA LYS A 162 13.40 -12.32 11.49
C LYS A 162 14.20 -11.02 11.52
N ASN A 163 14.28 -10.39 10.36
CA ASN A 163 14.72 -9.01 10.20
C ASN A 163 13.54 -8.08 10.55
N VAL A 164 13.73 -7.09 11.39
CA VAL A 164 12.63 -6.23 11.84
C VAL A 164 12.97 -4.76 11.59
N LEU A 165 12.15 -4.07 10.80
CA LEU A 165 12.22 -2.62 10.64
C LEU A 165 11.17 -1.96 11.51
N VAL A 166 11.59 -1.15 12.49
CA VAL A 166 10.72 -0.56 13.51
C VAL A 166 10.66 0.95 13.38
N ALA A 167 9.47 1.51 13.30
CA ALA A 167 9.24 2.95 13.46
C ALA A 167 8.76 3.28 14.87
N PHE A 168 9.53 4.06 15.62
CA PHE A 168 9.12 4.66 16.87
C PHE A 168 8.40 5.97 16.56
N THR A 169 7.15 6.07 16.98
CA THR A 169 6.23 7.16 16.61
C THR A 169 5.52 7.73 17.83
N ALA A 170 4.87 8.89 17.67
CA ALA A 170 3.98 9.47 18.65
C ALA A 170 2.67 9.92 17.99
N PRO A 171 1.50 9.80 18.67
CA PRO A 171 0.19 10.15 18.08
C PRO A 171 0.06 11.60 17.64
N TRP A 172 0.69 12.51 18.36
CA TRP A 172 0.69 13.96 18.08
C TRP A 172 1.71 14.39 17.01
N CYS A 173 2.60 13.50 16.58
CA CYS A 173 3.72 13.84 15.67
C CYS A 173 3.25 13.95 14.21
N GLY A 174 3.32 15.17 13.63
CA GLY A 174 2.93 15.40 12.23
C GLY A 174 3.75 14.61 11.22
N HIS A 175 5.07 14.49 11.40
CA HIS A 175 5.93 13.67 10.53
C HIS A 175 5.59 12.18 10.60
N CYS A 176 5.13 11.69 11.76
CA CYS A 176 4.68 10.31 11.90
C CYS A 176 3.38 10.06 11.14
N LYS A 177 2.45 11.03 11.16
CA LYS A 177 1.22 10.97 10.36
C LYS A 177 1.51 10.95 8.86
N THR A 178 2.50 11.73 8.41
CA THR A 178 2.95 11.73 7.00
C THR A 178 3.60 10.38 6.62
N LEU A 179 4.36 9.75 7.53
CA LEU A 179 5.00 8.46 7.30
C LEU A 179 3.99 7.31 7.25
N ALA A 180 2.90 7.38 8.01
CA ALA A 180 1.99 6.26 8.24
C ALA A 180 1.48 5.58 6.94
N PRO A 181 1.02 6.29 5.90
CA PRO A 181 0.59 5.64 4.66
C PRO A 181 1.71 4.84 3.98
N THR A 182 2.90 5.43 3.87
CA THR A 182 4.08 4.76 3.28
C THR A 182 4.48 3.52 4.10
N TRP A 183 4.33 3.58 5.44
CA TRP A 183 4.64 2.45 6.32
C TRP A 183 3.68 1.29 6.16
N GLU A 184 2.38 1.56 5.96
CA GLU A 184 1.37 0.54 5.63
C GLU A 184 1.62 -0.07 4.25
N THR A 185 1.94 0.75 3.23
CA THR A 185 2.32 0.26 1.91
C THR A 185 3.54 -0.66 2.00
N LEU A 186 4.59 -0.24 2.68
CA LEU A 186 5.80 -1.04 2.87
C LEU A 186 5.50 -2.38 3.57
N ALA A 187 4.64 -2.38 4.58
CA ALA A 187 4.26 -3.61 5.27
C ALA A 187 3.49 -4.57 4.34
N ASN A 188 2.66 -4.04 3.45
CA ASN A 188 1.97 -4.83 2.43
C ASN A 188 2.94 -5.39 1.38
N ASP A 189 3.92 -4.59 0.94
CA ASP A 189 4.95 -5.00 -0.02
C ASP A 189 5.77 -6.19 0.48
N PHE A 190 6.03 -6.22 1.79
CA PHE A 190 6.81 -7.28 2.44
C PHE A 190 5.96 -8.37 3.11
N ALA A 191 4.63 -8.35 2.96
CA ALA A 191 3.75 -9.32 3.60
C ALA A 191 4.04 -10.79 3.21
N LEU A 192 4.62 -11.03 2.04
CA LEU A 192 5.03 -12.35 1.57
C LEU A 192 6.50 -12.71 1.91
N GLU A 193 7.22 -11.84 2.63
CA GLU A 193 8.57 -12.12 3.09
C GLU A 193 8.53 -12.69 4.51
N PRO A 194 8.68 -14.01 4.67
CA PRO A 194 8.51 -14.66 5.98
C PRO A 194 9.56 -14.23 7.00
N ASP A 195 10.73 -13.79 6.52
CA ASP A 195 11.87 -13.41 7.34
C ASP A 195 11.96 -11.89 7.58
N VAL A 196 10.93 -11.11 7.20
CA VAL A 196 10.88 -9.65 7.40
C VAL A 196 9.61 -9.24 8.14
N VAL A 197 9.76 -8.34 9.10
CA VAL A 197 8.66 -7.71 9.84
C VAL A 197 8.77 -6.20 9.72
N ILE A 198 7.71 -5.55 9.32
CA ILE A 198 7.55 -4.10 9.41
C ILE A 198 6.75 -3.80 10.66
N ALA A 199 7.37 -3.11 11.61
CA ALA A 199 6.81 -2.91 12.92
C ALA A 199 6.71 -1.43 13.32
N LYS A 200 5.89 -1.16 14.31
CA LYS A 200 5.70 0.19 14.86
C LYS A 200 5.59 0.11 16.38
N VAL A 201 6.17 1.12 17.06
CA VAL A 201 6.03 1.36 18.50
C VAL A 201 5.39 2.72 18.69
N ASP A 202 4.31 2.80 19.46
CA ASP A 202 3.84 4.08 20.00
C ASP A 202 4.68 4.42 21.24
N ALA A 203 5.67 5.29 21.05
CA ALA A 203 6.63 5.64 22.08
C ALA A 203 6.05 6.50 23.22
N GLU A 204 4.82 6.98 23.09
CA GLU A 204 4.10 7.73 24.12
C GLU A 204 3.12 6.87 24.94
N ALA A 205 2.83 5.65 24.47
CA ALA A 205 2.00 4.72 25.20
C ALA A 205 2.69 4.24 26.47
N GLU A 206 1.94 4.13 27.57
CA GLU A 206 2.47 3.73 28.89
C GLU A 206 3.23 2.39 28.87
N ASN A 207 2.80 1.46 28.03
CA ASN A 207 3.42 0.14 27.85
C ASN A 207 4.60 0.12 26.87
N SER A 208 5.12 1.28 26.46
CA SER A 208 6.19 1.40 25.45
C SER A 208 7.14 2.57 25.72
N LYS A 209 6.83 3.49 26.64
CA LYS A 209 7.69 4.65 26.97
C LYS A 209 9.07 4.24 27.46
N ALA A 210 9.15 3.25 28.36
CA ALA A 210 10.42 2.77 28.87
C ALA A 210 11.25 2.13 27.77
N LEU A 211 10.63 1.32 26.90
CA LEU A 211 11.25 0.74 25.73
C LEU A 211 11.81 1.81 24.78
N ALA A 212 11.05 2.85 24.45
CA ALA A 212 11.54 3.92 23.59
C ALA A 212 12.75 4.63 24.17
N LYS A 213 12.76 4.87 25.48
CA LYS A 213 13.91 5.44 26.20
C LYS A 213 15.12 4.50 26.16
N GLU A 214 14.93 3.21 26.44
CA GLU A 214 15.97 2.18 26.38
C GLU A 214 16.59 2.12 24.97
N GLN A 215 15.77 2.26 23.95
CA GLN A 215 16.21 2.31 22.55
C GLN A 215 16.79 3.67 22.14
N GLY A 216 16.99 4.62 23.06
CA GLY A 216 17.62 5.91 22.79
C GLY A 216 16.81 6.79 21.82
N VAL A 217 15.50 6.67 21.81
CA VAL A 217 14.61 7.49 20.96
C VAL A 217 14.50 8.89 21.56
N THR A 218 14.99 9.90 20.82
CA THR A 218 14.99 11.31 21.23
C THR A 218 14.10 12.20 20.37
N GLY A 219 13.50 11.65 19.31
CA GLY A 219 12.62 12.37 18.40
C GLY A 219 11.81 11.43 17.53
N TYR A 220 10.79 11.95 16.85
CA TYR A 220 9.84 11.16 16.07
C TYR A 220 9.70 11.63 14.62
N PRO A 221 9.53 10.69 13.66
CA PRO A 221 9.75 9.25 13.83
C PRO A 221 11.24 8.92 13.88
N THR A 222 11.62 7.98 14.74
CA THR A 222 12.94 7.31 14.71
C THR A 222 12.74 5.91 14.12
N ILE A 223 13.56 5.55 13.13
CA ILE A 223 13.44 4.26 12.42
C ILE A 223 14.71 3.45 12.65
N LYS A 224 14.56 2.20 13.08
CA LYS A 224 15.65 1.28 13.39
C LYS A 224 15.41 -0.07 12.73
N PHE A 225 16.48 -0.63 12.18
CA PHE A 225 16.48 -1.98 11.62
C PHE A 225 17.24 -2.91 12.55
N PHE A 226 16.63 -4.03 12.87
CA PHE A 226 17.20 -5.10 13.69
C PHE A 226 17.41 -6.31 12.79
N PRO A 227 18.68 -6.66 12.48
CA PRO A 227 18.99 -7.87 11.73
C PRO A 227 18.54 -9.12 12.48
N LYS A 228 18.14 -10.14 11.73
CA LYS A 228 17.85 -11.48 12.24
C LYS A 228 18.95 -11.97 13.22
N GLY A 229 18.55 -12.39 14.40
CA GLY A 229 19.43 -12.86 15.45
C GLY A 229 20.21 -11.77 16.21
N SER A 230 19.93 -10.48 15.93
CA SER A 230 20.61 -9.35 16.59
C SER A 230 19.64 -8.46 17.35
N THR A 231 20.04 -8.04 18.55
CA THR A 231 19.36 -7.00 19.34
C THR A 231 19.96 -5.61 19.13
N GLU A 232 21.08 -5.52 18.40
CA GLU A 232 21.75 -4.26 18.09
C GLU A 232 21.17 -3.67 16.81
N PRO A 233 20.60 -2.45 16.88
CA PRO A 233 19.95 -1.85 15.71
C PRO A 233 20.93 -1.11 14.80
N VAL A 234 20.59 -1.09 13.52
CA VAL A 234 21.08 -0.13 12.55
C VAL A 234 20.07 1.01 12.44
N THR A 235 20.48 2.24 12.76
CA THR A 235 19.59 3.39 12.61
C THR A 235 19.41 3.72 11.14
N TYR A 236 18.14 3.82 10.70
CA TYR A 236 17.81 4.25 9.35
C TYR A 236 17.81 5.78 9.26
N SER A 237 18.62 6.33 8.36
CA SER A 237 18.74 7.77 8.10
C SER A 237 18.43 8.17 6.65
N GLY A 238 17.90 7.24 5.86
CA GLY A 238 17.54 7.48 4.45
C GLY A 238 16.24 8.27 4.27
N ALA A 239 15.84 8.43 3.00
CA ALA A 239 14.57 9.05 2.66
C ALA A 239 13.38 8.23 3.16
N ARG A 240 12.26 8.91 3.44
CA ARG A 240 11.03 8.26 3.96
C ARG A 240 10.05 7.94 2.84
N SER A 241 10.57 7.53 1.68
CA SER A 241 9.78 7.06 0.55
C SER A 241 9.75 5.52 0.53
N GLU A 242 8.76 4.95 -0.13
CA GLU A 242 8.63 3.51 -0.34
C GLU A 242 9.88 2.94 -1.02
N GLU A 243 10.36 3.59 -2.09
CA GLU A 243 11.53 3.17 -2.85
C GLU A 243 12.78 3.04 -1.95
N ALA A 244 13.02 4.05 -1.11
CA ALA A 244 14.18 4.06 -0.24
C ALA A 244 14.12 2.96 0.84
N PHE A 245 12.94 2.67 1.36
CA PHE A 245 12.74 1.57 2.31
C PHE A 245 12.87 0.21 1.65
N VAL A 246 12.31 0.02 0.45
CA VAL A 246 12.42 -1.22 -0.33
C VAL A 246 13.89 -1.50 -0.67
N GLU A 247 14.63 -0.49 -1.14
CA GLU A 247 16.06 -0.62 -1.44
C GLU A 247 16.86 -0.99 -0.19
N PHE A 248 16.59 -0.31 0.93
CA PHE A 248 17.25 -0.59 2.20
C PHE A 248 17.00 -2.03 2.69
N LEU A 249 15.75 -2.49 2.67
CA LEU A 249 15.39 -3.84 3.09
C LEU A 249 15.97 -4.89 2.15
N ASN A 250 15.94 -4.67 0.84
CA ASN A 250 16.58 -5.58 -0.10
C ASN A 250 18.08 -5.76 0.18
N ALA A 251 18.76 -4.65 0.49
CA ALA A 251 20.19 -4.69 0.79
C ALA A 251 20.52 -5.33 2.15
N ASN A 252 19.69 -5.14 3.18
CA ASN A 252 20.00 -5.53 4.55
C ASN A 252 19.31 -6.83 5.00
N ALA A 253 18.17 -7.18 4.42
CA ALA A 253 17.43 -8.41 4.71
C ALA A 253 17.59 -9.47 3.60
N GLY A 254 18.30 -9.15 2.51
CA GLY A 254 18.53 -10.10 1.40
C GLY A 254 17.27 -10.41 0.57
N THR A 255 16.31 -9.51 0.54
CA THR A 255 15.07 -9.64 -0.23
C THR A 255 15.23 -9.07 -1.65
N ASN A 256 14.23 -9.30 -2.48
CA ASN A 256 14.20 -8.81 -3.87
C ASN A 256 12.82 -8.24 -4.24
N ARG A 257 12.24 -7.43 -3.33
CA ARG A 257 10.99 -6.73 -3.60
C ARG A 257 11.19 -5.52 -4.51
N ALA A 258 10.17 -5.21 -5.28
CA ALA A 258 10.03 -3.96 -6.02
C ALA A 258 9.02 -3.06 -5.29
N VAL A 259 9.01 -1.78 -5.62
CA VAL A 259 7.95 -0.84 -5.25
C VAL A 259 6.59 -1.40 -5.71
N GLY A 260 5.58 -1.34 -4.84
CA GLY A 260 4.27 -1.94 -5.08
C GLY A 260 4.18 -3.44 -4.77
N GLY A 261 5.15 -4.01 -4.03
CA GLY A 261 5.10 -5.36 -3.44
C GLY A 261 5.41 -6.51 -4.39
N GLY A 262 5.64 -6.24 -5.69
CA GLY A 262 6.10 -7.26 -6.63
C GLY A 262 7.56 -7.67 -6.39
N LEU A 263 8.07 -8.59 -7.21
CA LEU A 263 9.49 -8.98 -7.22
C LEU A 263 10.26 -8.22 -8.29
N ASN A 264 11.49 -7.82 -7.99
CA ASN A 264 12.40 -7.23 -8.96
C ASN A 264 13.07 -8.31 -9.85
N GLU A 265 13.86 -7.87 -10.83
CA GLU A 265 14.51 -8.75 -11.81
C GLU A 265 15.56 -9.69 -11.22
N LYS A 266 16.06 -9.39 -10.01
CA LYS A 266 17.06 -10.23 -9.31
C LYS A 266 16.43 -11.39 -8.55
N ALA A 267 15.11 -11.37 -8.34
CA ALA A 267 14.41 -12.39 -7.56
C ALA A 267 14.63 -13.78 -8.19
N GLY A 268 15.12 -14.71 -7.38
CA GLY A 268 15.41 -16.09 -7.76
C GLY A 268 16.67 -16.28 -8.60
N THR A 269 17.38 -15.21 -8.96
CA THR A 269 18.66 -15.37 -9.64
C THR A 269 19.76 -15.79 -8.66
N VAL A 270 20.57 -16.75 -9.07
CA VAL A 270 21.66 -17.32 -8.27
C VAL A 270 22.99 -17.07 -8.97
N ALA A 271 23.83 -16.22 -8.41
CA ALA A 271 25.08 -15.76 -9.01
C ALA A 271 26.02 -16.93 -9.43
N ALA A 272 25.97 -18.04 -8.71
CA ALA A 272 26.79 -19.22 -9.03
C ALA A 272 26.53 -19.83 -10.41
N PHE A 273 25.39 -19.50 -11.05
CA PHE A 273 25.05 -19.99 -12.40
C PHE A 273 25.36 -19.00 -13.51
N ASN A 274 25.64 -17.72 -13.18
CA ASN A 274 25.74 -16.65 -14.19
C ASN A 274 26.83 -16.94 -15.24
N GLU A 275 28.01 -17.39 -14.82
CA GLU A 275 29.11 -17.69 -15.73
C GLU A 275 28.75 -18.77 -16.75
N PHE A 276 28.15 -19.86 -16.29
CA PHE A 276 27.77 -21.01 -17.15
C PHE A 276 26.66 -20.62 -18.12
N ILE A 277 25.72 -19.80 -17.67
CA ILE A 277 24.63 -19.31 -18.52
C ILE A 277 25.15 -18.34 -19.57
N THR A 278 26.01 -17.38 -19.20
CA THR A 278 26.64 -16.44 -20.15
C THR A 278 27.43 -17.22 -21.22
N LYS A 279 28.21 -18.23 -20.82
CA LYS A 279 28.92 -19.11 -21.73
C LYS A 279 27.98 -19.87 -22.68
N TYR A 280 26.87 -20.38 -22.15
CA TYR A 280 25.85 -21.05 -22.97
C TYR A 280 25.21 -20.08 -23.97
N VAL A 281 24.82 -18.87 -23.54
CA VAL A 281 24.19 -17.86 -24.43
C VAL A 281 25.11 -17.56 -25.62
N SER A 282 26.42 -17.55 -25.43
CA SER A 282 27.43 -17.31 -26.47
C SER A 282 27.70 -18.53 -27.35
N SER A 283 27.85 -19.72 -26.75
CA SER A 283 28.31 -20.95 -27.45
C SER A 283 27.19 -21.86 -27.91
N ARG A 284 26.02 -21.76 -27.32
CA ARG A 284 24.86 -22.66 -27.47
C ARG A 284 25.18 -24.15 -27.18
N ASN A 285 26.22 -24.40 -26.36
CA ASN A 285 26.60 -25.75 -25.98
C ASN A 285 25.75 -26.26 -24.79
N ALA A 286 24.58 -26.80 -25.10
CA ALA A 286 23.63 -27.29 -24.09
C ALA A 286 24.15 -28.47 -23.25
N LYS A 287 25.05 -29.33 -23.79
CA LYS A 287 25.62 -30.47 -23.04
C LYS A 287 26.53 -29.99 -21.93
N GLU A 288 27.37 -29.00 -22.23
CA GLU A 288 28.27 -28.38 -21.27
C GLU A 288 27.46 -27.64 -20.19
N LEU A 289 26.44 -26.85 -20.59
CA LEU A 289 25.53 -26.17 -19.70
C LEU A 289 24.95 -27.13 -18.65
N VAL A 290 24.36 -28.25 -19.07
CA VAL A 290 23.75 -29.24 -18.17
C VAL A 290 24.78 -29.76 -17.16
N ALA A 291 25.99 -30.10 -17.61
CA ALA A 291 27.04 -30.63 -16.74
C ALA A 291 27.46 -29.63 -15.67
N GLU A 292 27.72 -28.37 -16.08
CA GLU A 292 28.18 -27.31 -15.16
C GLU A 292 27.07 -26.88 -14.18
N VAL A 293 25.85 -26.70 -14.66
CA VAL A 293 24.70 -26.32 -13.80
C VAL A 293 24.40 -27.41 -12.78
N LYS A 294 24.44 -28.70 -13.17
CA LYS A 294 24.27 -29.82 -12.24
C LYS A 294 25.38 -29.86 -11.19
N LYS A 295 26.61 -29.60 -11.59
CA LYS A 295 27.77 -29.56 -10.68
C LYS A 295 27.62 -28.40 -9.68
N ALA A 296 27.30 -27.20 -10.16
CA ALA A 296 27.11 -26.02 -9.33
C ALA A 296 25.90 -26.12 -8.39
N ALA A 297 24.84 -26.79 -8.81
CA ALA A 297 23.66 -26.99 -7.97
C ALA A 297 23.88 -27.95 -6.79
N LYS A 298 24.92 -28.78 -6.84
CA LYS A 298 25.24 -29.68 -5.72
C LYS A 298 25.69 -28.90 -4.51
N GLY A 299 24.96 -29.03 -3.41
CA GLY A 299 25.26 -28.36 -2.15
C GLY A 299 24.68 -26.94 -2.01
N LEU A 300 24.04 -26.39 -3.04
CA LEU A 300 23.31 -25.14 -2.88
C LEU A 300 22.00 -25.37 -2.12
N GLN A 301 21.77 -24.57 -1.08
CA GLN A 301 20.55 -24.57 -0.25
C GLN A 301 19.44 -23.66 -0.84
N ASP A 302 19.61 -23.20 -2.08
CA ASP A 302 18.66 -22.32 -2.75
C ASP A 302 17.52 -23.14 -3.38
N LYS A 303 16.27 -22.75 -3.11
CA LYS A 303 15.07 -23.47 -3.60
C LYS A 303 14.95 -23.47 -5.13
N TYR A 304 15.55 -22.49 -5.81
CA TYR A 304 15.49 -22.38 -7.26
C TYR A 304 16.69 -23.03 -7.97
N ALA A 305 17.73 -23.46 -7.25
CA ALA A 305 18.87 -24.15 -7.86
C ALA A 305 18.45 -25.34 -8.71
N GLN A 306 17.46 -26.12 -8.25
CA GLN A 306 16.92 -27.26 -9.02
C GLN A 306 16.12 -26.82 -10.25
N TYR A 307 15.57 -25.60 -10.23
CA TYR A 307 14.88 -25.07 -11.41
C TYR A 307 15.88 -24.73 -12.52
N TYR A 308 17.06 -24.21 -12.20
CA TYR A 308 18.15 -24.03 -13.18
C TYR A 308 18.55 -25.33 -13.84
N VAL A 309 18.72 -26.42 -13.05
CA VAL A 309 19.02 -27.76 -13.60
C VAL A 309 17.92 -28.20 -14.57
N LYS A 310 16.65 -28.07 -14.15
CA LYS A 310 15.50 -28.43 -14.99
C LYS A 310 15.48 -27.65 -16.31
N VAL A 311 15.73 -26.36 -16.26
CA VAL A 311 15.76 -25.49 -17.45
C VAL A 311 16.89 -25.92 -18.38
N ALA A 312 18.10 -26.13 -17.87
CA ALA A 312 19.25 -26.60 -18.66
C ALA A 312 18.97 -27.96 -19.33
N GLU A 313 18.38 -28.92 -18.62
CA GLU A 313 17.99 -30.21 -19.19
C GLU A 313 16.93 -30.08 -20.29
N LYS A 314 15.96 -29.17 -20.11
CA LYS A 314 14.93 -28.93 -21.13
C LYS A 314 15.50 -28.25 -22.37
N ILE A 315 16.43 -27.31 -22.19
CA ILE A 315 17.14 -26.66 -23.28
C ILE A 315 17.97 -27.68 -24.09
N SER A 316 18.60 -28.69 -23.44
CA SER A 316 19.35 -29.73 -24.14
C SER A 316 18.50 -30.61 -25.04
N GLN A 317 17.18 -30.67 -24.78
CA GLN A 317 16.20 -31.39 -25.60
C GLN A 317 15.53 -30.47 -26.64
N ASN A 318 15.38 -29.19 -26.34
CA ASN A 318 14.75 -28.19 -27.20
C ASN A 318 15.33 -26.82 -26.88
N GLU A 319 16.14 -26.27 -27.76
CA GLU A 319 16.82 -24.96 -27.57
C GLU A 319 15.86 -23.80 -27.34
N GLU A 320 14.66 -23.87 -27.91
CA GLU A 320 13.63 -22.83 -27.78
C GLU A 320 12.82 -22.93 -26.46
N TYR A 321 13.12 -23.91 -25.60
CA TYR A 321 12.33 -24.16 -24.39
C TYR A 321 12.25 -22.91 -23.50
N ALA A 322 13.36 -22.23 -23.24
CA ALA A 322 13.39 -21.06 -22.35
C ALA A 322 12.50 -19.93 -22.87
N ALA A 323 12.57 -19.60 -24.16
CA ALA A 323 11.76 -18.56 -24.79
C ALA A 323 10.25 -18.94 -24.79
N LYS A 324 9.93 -20.19 -25.16
CA LYS A 324 8.54 -20.68 -25.17
C LYS A 324 7.92 -20.69 -23.77
N GLU A 325 8.66 -21.14 -22.77
CA GLU A 325 8.18 -21.18 -21.39
C GLU A 325 8.04 -19.76 -20.82
N LEU A 326 8.98 -18.85 -21.11
CA LEU A 326 8.88 -17.42 -20.73
C LEU A 326 7.61 -16.78 -21.31
N ALA A 327 7.35 -16.98 -22.60
CA ALA A 327 6.13 -16.49 -23.24
C ALA A 327 4.85 -17.08 -22.61
N ARG A 328 4.88 -18.36 -22.22
CA ARG A 328 3.76 -18.99 -21.52
C ARG A 328 3.52 -18.38 -20.15
N LEU A 329 4.58 -18.15 -19.37
CA LEU A 329 4.48 -17.54 -18.03
C LEU A 329 3.97 -16.09 -18.12
N LYS A 330 4.45 -15.32 -19.12
CA LYS A 330 3.96 -13.95 -19.37
C LYS A 330 2.44 -13.94 -19.61
N LYS A 331 1.93 -14.82 -20.46
CA LYS A 331 0.48 -14.97 -20.70
C LYS A 331 -0.34 -15.29 -19.45
N ILE A 332 0.24 -16.05 -18.49
CA ILE A 332 -0.44 -16.35 -17.23
C ILE A 332 -0.53 -15.08 -16.36
N LEU A 333 0.54 -14.28 -16.30
CA LEU A 333 0.53 -13.00 -15.58
C LEU A 333 -0.46 -12.01 -16.18
N GLU A 334 -0.48 -11.88 -17.51
CA GLU A 334 -1.39 -11.01 -18.25
C GLU A 334 -2.88 -11.39 -18.04
N LYS A 335 -3.17 -12.67 -17.88
CA LYS A 335 -4.53 -13.15 -17.60
C LYS A 335 -5.04 -12.74 -16.23
N GLY A 336 -4.14 -12.49 -15.27
CA GLY A 336 -4.49 -12.11 -13.91
C GLY A 336 -5.16 -13.21 -13.10
N GLY A 337 -5.62 -12.85 -11.88
CA GLY A 337 -6.42 -13.75 -11.02
C GLY A 337 -5.62 -14.85 -10.31
N SER A 338 -4.28 -14.81 -10.33
CA SER A 338 -3.44 -15.72 -9.56
C SER A 338 -3.23 -15.20 -8.15
N ALA A 339 -3.10 -16.10 -7.16
CA ALA A 339 -2.71 -15.75 -5.81
C ALA A 339 -1.31 -15.09 -5.79
N PRO A 340 -1.04 -14.16 -4.86
CA PRO A 340 0.22 -13.41 -4.81
C PRO A 340 1.48 -14.30 -4.78
N GLU A 341 1.47 -15.38 -4.01
CA GLU A 341 2.59 -16.32 -3.92
C GLU A 341 2.87 -17.02 -5.26
N LYS A 342 1.81 -17.26 -6.03
CA LYS A 342 1.94 -17.85 -7.37
C LYS A 342 2.48 -16.85 -8.38
N ILE A 343 2.13 -15.57 -8.23
CA ILE A 343 2.69 -14.48 -9.02
C ILE A 343 4.20 -14.39 -8.76
N ASP A 344 4.63 -14.40 -7.50
CA ASP A 344 6.03 -14.39 -7.11
C ASP A 344 6.81 -15.58 -7.70
N ASP A 345 6.25 -16.80 -7.63
CA ASP A 345 6.89 -17.98 -8.23
C ASP A 345 7.02 -17.84 -9.76
N ILE A 346 5.99 -17.33 -10.43
CA ILE A 346 6.03 -17.10 -11.89
C ILE A 346 7.05 -16.02 -12.26
N VAL A 347 7.11 -14.91 -11.53
CA VAL A 347 8.08 -13.83 -11.76
C VAL A 347 9.50 -14.35 -11.56
N THR A 348 9.76 -15.06 -10.48
CA THR A 348 11.05 -15.68 -10.17
C THR A 348 11.52 -16.62 -11.31
N ARG A 349 10.64 -17.51 -11.76
CA ARG A 349 10.94 -18.41 -12.88
C ARG A 349 11.18 -17.64 -14.19
N SER A 350 10.42 -16.58 -14.41
CA SER A 350 10.60 -15.73 -15.59
C SER A 350 11.95 -15.03 -15.59
N ASN A 351 12.40 -14.53 -14.42
CA ASN A 351 13.72 -13.94 -14.27
C ASN A 351 14.84 -14.95 -14.61
N ILE A 352 14.72 -16.15 -14.08
CA ILE A 352 15.67 -17.24 -14.38
C ILE A 352 15.69 -17.56 -15.88
N LEU A 353 14.53 -17.71 -16.52
CA LEU A 353 14.42 -18.02 -17.95
C LEU A 353 15.02 -16.93 -18.84
N ARG A 354 14.84 -15.63 -18.46
CA ARG A 354 15.47 -14.51 -19.20
C ARG A 354 16.98 -14.63 -19.30
N LEU A 355 17.65 -15.12 -18.26
CA LEU A 355 19.09 -15.32 -18.29
C LEU A 355 19.50 -16.32 -19.41
N PHE A 356 18.72 -17.37 -19.65
CA PHE A 356 19.01 -18.39 -20.68
C PHE A 356 18.65 -17.90 -22.09
N VAL A 357 17.70 -17.00 -22.24
CA VAL A 357 17.32 -16.40 -23.53
C VAL A 357 18.40 -15.41 -24.00
N GLY A 358 18.98 -14.62 -23.06
CA GLY A 358 19.93 -13.55 -23.33
C GLY A 358 19.24 -12.28 -23.85
N ASP A 359 19.96 -11.16 -23.86
CA ASP A 359 19.42 -9.81 -24.11
C ASP A 359 18.95 -9.54 -25.56
N LYS A 360 18.91 -10.55 -26.43
CA LYS A 360 18.56 -10.36 -27.85
C LYS A 360 17.06 -10.23 -28.16
N GLU A 361 16.17 -10.46 -27.20
CA GLU A 361 14.71 -10.41 -27.43
C GLU A 361 13.93 -9.37 -26.59
N THR A 362 14.60 -8.55 -25.78
CA THR A 362 13.92 -7.55 -24.95
C THR A 362 13.70 -6.20 -25.64
N ASP A 363 14.34 -5.94 -26.81
CA ASP A 363 14.29 -4.63 -27.49
C ASP A 363 13.23 -4.52 -28.61
N THR A 364 12.24 -5.40 -28.68
CA THR A 364 11.15 -5.24 -29.62
C THR A 364 9.81 -5.08 -28.93
N LYS A 365 9.36 -3.82 -28.80
CA LYS A 365 8.03 -3.33 -28.43
C LYS A 365 7.84 -2.78 -27.02
N ASP A 366 8.51 -1.67 -26.73
CA ASP A 366 7.98 -0.60 -25.88
C ASP A 366 8.08 0.76 -26.60
N GLU A 367 7.76 0.77 -27.91
CA GLU A 367 7.39 2.00 -28.64
C GLU A 367 6.03 1.75 -29.31
N LEU A 368 4.95 2.10 -28.59
CA LEU A 368 3.69 2.60 -29.16
C LEU A 368 2.81 3.17 -28.04
#